data_26545eb65ba1198fa1df5b2fab37bc05
#
_entry.id   26545eb65ba1198fa1df5b2fab37bc05
#
_cell.length_a   1.000
_cell.length_b   1.000
_cell.length_c   1.000
_cell.angle_alpha   90.00
_cell.angle_beta   90.00
_cell.angle_gamma   90.00
#
_symmetry.space_group_name_H-M   'P 1'
#
loop_
_entity.id
_entity.type
_entity.pdbx_description
1 polymer ?
#
loop_
_entity_poly.entity_id
_entity_poly.type
_entity_poly.pdbx_seq_one_letter_code
_entity_poly.pdbx_strand_id
1 'polypeptide(L)'
;MASADTVVSGRSHQSPRRHHNRWIQLTIGIICMGLVANLQYAWTLFVVPMDAKHHWGQAAIQTAFTIFIVTETWLVPVEGWLVDKFGPRPVVIGGSICAAIGWVIDAHATSLIHLYIAAVVAGVGAGCVYGTCVGTALKWFPDKRGLAAGLTAAGFGAGAAVTVIPISNMIQSSGYESAFMFFGIFQGVCIFVLALMLVRPKPPANIVPAKRVVSTKIDYTTAQMVRSPLFWVLYAMFVCVAAGGVIATAQFGPIAKEYGFAKMPVTLLGVTLPLLAMTLSIDNMCNGFTRPLCGFISDKIGRENTMFIIFLGEGVALLGLMQFGHNPYMFMLFAAMTFLCWGEIFSIFPATCADTFGSKYAAANAGTLYTAKGTASMLVPLASVLASLGSWNTVFIVCAITSIAAGLCAKFVLAPMRKRWIENTVTQTAANEQSINASLQTGSVQ
;
A
#
# COMPACT_ATOMS: atom_id res chain seq x y z
N MET A 1 1.64 48.25 -61.74
CA MET A 1 0.59 48.15 -60.69
C MET A 1 0.81 46.82 -59.98
N ALA A 2 1.48 46.86 -58.86
CA ALA A 2 1.76 45.69 -58.01
C ALA A 2 0.95 45.85 -56.75
N SER A 3 0.02 44.94 -56.46
CA SER A 3 -0.73 44.88 -55.21
C SER A 3 0.07 44.07 -54.18
N ALA A 4 0.36 44.72 -53.04
CA ALA A 4 1.02 44.13 -51.92
C ALA A 4 -0.03 43.42 -51.06
N ASP A 5 0.06 42.10 -50.98
CA ASP A 5 -0.69 41.29 -50.01
C ASP A 5 -0.01 41.35 -48.64
N THR A 6 -0.67 41.99 -47.70
CA THR A 6 -0.27 42.08 -46.28
C THR A 6 -0.65 40.81 -45.57
N VAL A 7 0.34 39.93 -45.34
CA VAL A 7 0.19 38.74 -44.47
C VAL A 7 0.14 39.23 -43.02
N VAL A 8 -1.05 39.24 -42.42
CA VAL A 8 -1.25 39.45 -40.97
C VAL A 8 -0.84 38.19 -40.22
N SER A 9 0.38 38.21 -39.68
CA SER A 9 0.89 37.18 -38.76
C SER A 9 0.13 37.27 -37.45
N GLY A 10 -0.91 36.43 -37.28
CA GLY A 10 -1.59 36.21 -36.01
C GLY A 10 -0.68 35.54 -34.98
N ARG A 11 0.03 36.34 -34.18
CA ARG A 11 0.69 35.85 -32.98
C ARG A 11 -0.39 35.39 -31.99
N SER A 12 -0.64 34.08 -31.92
CA SER A 12 -1.41 33.52 -30.84
C SER A 12 -0.66 33.78 -29.51
N HIS A 13 -1.23 34.61 -28.67
CA HIS A 13 -0.82 34.77 -27.27
C HIS A 13 -0.98 33.43 -26.56
N GLN A 14 0.05 32.56 -26.64
CA GLN A 14 0.16 31.44 -25.74
C GLN A 14 0.48 32.02 -24.36
N SER A 15 -0.51 32.02 -23.47
CA SER A 15 -0.31 32.30 -22.05
C SER A 15 0.84 31.45 -21.52
N PRO A 16 1.73 31.96 -20.67
CA PRO A 16 2.86 31.22 -20.15
C PRO A 16 2.34 29.95 -19.46
N ARG A 17 2.57 28.79 -20.06
CA ARG A 17 2.24 27.49 -19.48
C ARG A 17 3.02 27.39 -18.16
N ARG A 18 2.35 27.54 -17.02
CA ARG A 18 2.93 27.25 -15.71
C ARG A 18 3.44 25.80 -15.75
N HIS A 19 4.75 25.64 -15.87
CA HIS A 19 5.41 24.34 -15.71
C HIS A 19 5.27 23.91 -14.26
N HIS A 20 4.25 23.10 -13.94
CA HIS A 20 4.15 22.50 -12.63
C HIS A 20 5.30 21.51 -12.46
N ASN A 21 6.11 21.74 -11.44
CA ASN A 21 7.24 20.86 -11.15
C ASN A 21 6.72 19.50 -10.67
N ARG A 22 7.01 18.43 -11.43
CA ARG A 22 6.58 17.08 -11.12
C ARG A 22 7.06 16.57 -9.77
N TRP A 23 8.24 17.02 -9.31
CA TRP A 23 8.77 16.67 -8.00
C TRP A 23 7.96 17.28 -6.85
N ILE A 24 7.45 18.50 -7.01
CA ILE A 24 6.55 19.12 -6.04
C ILE A 24 5.26 18.30 -5.93
N GLN A 25 4.69 17.86 -7.05
CA GLN A 25 3.48 17.02 -7.04
C GLN A 25 3.72 15.67 -6.35
N LEU A 26 4.89 15.06 -6.58
CA LEU A 26 5.30 13.84 -5.90
C LEU A 26 5.45 14.06 -4.39
N THR A 27 6.13 15.13 -3.97
CA THR A 27 6.32 15.48 -2.56
C THR A 27 4.99 15.70 -1.84
N ILE A 28 4.06 16.43 -2.47
CA ILE A 28 2.69 16.60 -1.93
C ILE A 28 2.02 15.23 -1.75
N GLY A 29 2.10 14.36 -2.76
CA GLY A 29 1.57 13.00 -2.68
C GLY A 29 2.19 12.20 -1.52
N ILE A 30 3.52 12.24 -1.36
CA ILE A 30 4.23 11.55 -0.27
C ILE A 30 3.75 12.06 1.10
N ILE A 31 3.59 13.37 1.28
CA ILE A 31 3.14 13.95 2.55
C ILE A 31 1.67 13.55 2.82
N CYS A 32 0.78 13.62 1.83
CA CYS A 32 -0.60 13.16 1.97
C CYS A 32 -0.66 11.69 2.37
N MET A 33 0.18 10.84 1.75
CA MET A 33 0.31 9.43 2.08
C MET A 33 0.78 9.21 3.53
N GLY A 34 1.77 10.00 3.97
CA GLY A 34 2.27 9.94 5.35
C GLY A 34 1.21 10.32 6.38
N LEU A 35 0.42 11.35 6.10
CA LEU A 35 -0.64 11.82 7.00
C LEU A 35 -1.79 10.80 7.10
N VAL A 36 -2.24 10.23 5.99
CA VAL A 36 -3.36 9.27 5.98
C VAL A 36 -2.97 7.91 6.56
N ALA A 37 -1.69 7.59 6.61
CA ALA A 37 -1.15 6.33 7.12
C ALA A 37 -1.52 6.03 8.59
N ASN A 38 -1.75 7.08 9.38
CA ASN A 38 -2.15 6.94 10.78
C ASN A 38 -3.45 6.15 10.97
N LEU A 39 -4.39 6.23 10.03
CA LEU A 39 -5.65 5.50 10.09
C LEU A 39 -5.41 3.98 10.17
N GLN A 40 -4.35 3.50 9.58
CA GLN A 40 -3.94 2.10 9.62
C GLN A 40 -2.93 1.83 10.73
N TYR A 41 -1.79 2.53 10.72
CA TYR A 41 -0.62 2.13 11.53
C TYR A 41 -0.67 2.60 12.98
N ALA A 42 -1.51 3.58 13.33
CA ALA A 42 -1.74 3.97 14.71
C ALA A 42 -2.88 3.19 15.37
N TRP A 43 -3.69 2.43 14.60
CA TRP A 43 -4.89 1.73 15.09
C TRP A 43 -4.63 0.89 16.35
N THR A 44 -3.55 0.13 16.38
CA THR A 44 -3.22 -0.77 17.49
C THR A 44 -3.09 -0.06 18.85
N LEU A 45 -2.79 1.25 18.87
CA LEU A 45 -2.72 2.07 20.09
C LEU A 45 -4.09 2.31 20.71
N PHE A 46 -5.15 2.28 19.91
CA PHE A 46 -6.52 2.58 20.34
C PHE A 46 -7.28 1.34 20.83
N VAL A 47 -6.91 0.13 20.37
CA VAL A 47 -7.62 -1.12 20.65
C VAL A 47 -7.76 -1.38 22.15
N VAL A 48 -6.65 -1.32 22.87
CA VAL A 48 -6.61 -1.61 24.32
C VAL A 48 -7.39 -0.57 25.16
N PRO A 49 -7.24 0.75 24.93
CA PRO A 49 -8.04 1.76 25.63
C PRO A 49 -9.55 1.67 25.36
N MET A 50 -9.94 1.38 24.10
CA MET A 50 -11.35 1.21 23.75
C MET A 50 -11.96 0.00 24.46
N ASP A 51 -11.26 -1.14 24.44
CA ASP A 51 -11.73 -2.35 25.09
C ASP A 51 -11.83 -2.19 26.61
N ALA A 52 -10.86 -1.51 27.21
CA ALA A 52 -10.87 -1.21 28.66
C ALA A 52 -12.06 -0.33 29.07
N LYS A 53 -12.52 0.58 28.20
CA LYS A 53 -13.63 1.49 28.50
C LYS A 53 -15.00 0.89 28.22
N HIS A 54 -15.14 0.20 27.09
CA HIS A 54 -16.44 -0.23 26.58
C HIS A 54 -16.71 -1.72 26.74
N HIS A 55 -15.67 -2.53 27.00
CA HIS A 55 -15.76 -3.99 27.11
C HIS A 55 -16.38 -4.68 25.88
N TRP A 56 -16.05 -4.14 24.67
CA TRP A 56 -16.59 -4.67 23.41
C TRP A 56 -15.93 -5.98 22.97
N GLY A 57 -14.76 -6.30 23.52
CA GLY A 57 -13.94 -7.42 23.11
C GLY A 57 -13.03 -7.10 21.93
N GLN A 58 -11.80 -7.57 22.00
CA GLN A 58 -10.76 -7.25 21.00
C GLN A 58 -11.15 -7.69 19.59
N ALA A 59 -11.77 -8.86 19.42
CA ALA A 59 -12.17 -9.36 18.10
C ALA A 59 -13.19 -8.44 17.42
N ALA A 60 -14.17 -7.92 18.19
CA ALA A 60 -15.18 -7.00 17.67
C ALA A 60 -14.57 -5.65 17.29
N ILE A 61 -13.64 -5.12 18.09
CA ILE A 61 -12.90 -3.90 17.78
C ILE A 61 -12.04 -4.12 16.52
N GLN A 62 -11.36 -5.25 16.41
CA GLN A 62 -10.53 -5.58 15.23
C GLN A 62 -11.35 -5.81 13.95
N THR A 63 -12.65 -6.11 14.07
CA THR A 63 -13.55 -6.14 12.92
C THR A 63 -13.66 -4.75 12.27
N ALA A 64 -13.63 -3.66 13.05
CA ALA A 64 -13.59 -2.31 12.48
C ALA A 64 -12.31 -2.08 11.64
N PHE A 65 -11.16 -2.54 12.11
CA PHE A 65 -9.92 -2.48 11.34
C PHE A 65 -10.02 -3.27 10.02
N THR A 66 -10.62 -4.44 10.06
CA THR A 66 -10.89 -5.23 8.84
C THR A 66 -11.79 -4.46 7.87
N ILE A 67 -12.91 -3.89 8.35
CA ILE A 67 -13.82 -3.09 7.52
C ILE A 67 -13.07 -1.92 6.89
N PHE A 68 -12.25 -1.23 7.65
CA PHE A 68 -11.40 -0.14 7.15
C PHE A 68 -10.49 -0.61 6.01
N ILE A 69 -9.71 -1.68 6.21
CA ILE A 69 -8.77 -2.19 5.20
C ILE A 69 -9.48 -2.73 3.96
N VAL A 70 -10.60 -3.45 4.13
CA VAL A 70 -11.41 -3.93 2.99
C VAL A 70 -11.93 -2.73 2.18
N THR A 71 -12.48 -1.73 2.84
CA THR A 71 -13.01 -0.53 2.17
C THR A 71 -11.89 0.23 1.47
N GLU A 72 -10.75 0.46 2.14
CA GLU A 72 -9.56 1.10 1.56
C GLU A 72 -9.08 0.43 0.29
N THR A 73 -9.09 -0.92 0.25
CA THR A 73 -8.44 -1.65 -0.85
C THR A 73 -9.39 -2.08 -1.95
N TRP A 74 -10.64 -2.44 -1.63
CA TRP A 74 -11.59 -2.95 -2.62
C TRP A 74 -12.25 -1.84 -3.44
N LEU A 75 -12.21 -0.60 -2.96
CA LEU A 75 -12.71 0.57 -3.70
C LEU A 75 -11.68 1.18 -4.66
N VAL A 76 -10.41 0.74 -4.63
CA VAL A 76 -9.35 1.26 -5.51
C VAL A 76 -9.74 1.34 -7.00
N PRO A 77 -10.43 0.35 -7.61
CA PRO A 77 -10.86 0.46 -9.00
C PRO A 77 -11.86 1.61 -9.24
N VAL A 78 -12.79 1.84 -8.30
CA VAL A 78 -13.78 2.94 -8.36
C VAL A 78 -13.09 4.29 -8.19
N GLU A 79 -12.16 4.38 -7.24
CA GLU A 79 -11.38 5.57 -6.96
C GLU A 79 -10.51 5.96 -8.15
N GLY A 80 -9.88 4.99 -8.83
CA GLY A 80 -9.12 5.20 -10.05
C GLY A 80 -9.99 5.81 -11.16
N TRP A 81 -11.23 5.33 -11.33
CA TRP A 81 -12.19 5.91 -12.27
C TRP A 81 -12.57 7.36 -11.90
N LEU A 82 -12.79 7.63 -10.61
CA LEU A 82 -13.07 9.00 -10.13
C LEU A 82 -11.91 9.96 -10.44
N VAL A 83 -10.66 9.51 -10.22
CA VAL A 83 -9.45 10.30 -10.53
C VAL A 83 -9.34 10.59 -12.02
N ASP A 84 -9.61 9.61 -12.87
CA ASP A 84 -9.54 9.78 -14.32
C ASP A 84 -10.60 10.77 -14.81
N LYS A 85 -11.82 10.72 -14.27
CA LYS A 85 -12.93 11.60 -14.63
C LYS A 85 -12.78 13.02 -14.07
N PHE A 86 -12.53 13.14 -12.78
CA PHE A 86 -12.57 14.44 -12.06
C PHE A 86 -11.19 15.04 -11.82
N GLY A 87 -10.12 14.22 -11.89
CA GLY A 87 -8.76 14.61 -11.56
C GLY A 87 -8.41 14.35 -10.09
N PRO A 88 -7.11 14.50 -9.72
CA PRO A 88 -6.64 14.14 -8.39
C PRO A 88 -7.16 15.05 -7.28
N ARG A 89 -7.28 16.37 -7.53
CA ARG A 89 -7.64 17.36 -6.51
C ARG A 89 -8.97 17.06 -5.80
N PRO A 90 -10.15 16.95 -6.50
CA PRO A 90 -11.42 16.74 -5.83
C PRO A 90 -11.50 15.38 -5.13
N VAL A 91 -10.83 14.36 -5.65
CA VAL A 91 -10.82 13.02 -5.05
C VAL A 91 -10.05 13.01 -3.73
N VAL A 92 -8.85 13.63 -3.68
CA VAL A 92 -8.08 13.75 -2.44
C VAL A 92 -8.76 14.69 -1.43
N ILE A 93 -9.43 15.77 -1.88
CA ILE A 93 -10.25 16.61 -0.99
C ILE A 93 -11.38 15.80 -0.36
N GLY A 94 -12.15 15.07 -1.15
CA GLY A 94 -13.19 14.16 -0.63
C GLY A 94 -12.61 13.12 0.32
N GLY A 95 -11.48 12.52 -0.03
CA GLY A 95 -10.75 11.57 0.80
C GLY A 95 -10.32 12.17 2.14
N SER A 96 -9.78 13.39 2.15
CA SER A 96 -9.36 14.08 3.39
C SER A 96 -10.52 14.35 4.34
N ILE A 97 -11.67 14.75 3.79
CA ILE A 97 -12.90 14.97 4.57
C ILE A 97 -13.41 13.67 5.17
N CYS A 98 -13.46 12.58 4.37
CA CYS A 98 -13.86 11.26 4.85
C CYS A 98 -12.89 10.74 5.93
N ALA A 99 -11.59 10.89 5.77
CA ALA A 99 -10.59 10.49 6.75
C ALA A 99 -10.78 11.24 8.09
N ALA A 100 -11.01 12.56 8.05
CA ALA A 100 -11.29 13.35 9.24
C ALA A 100 -12.60 12.92 9.91
N ILE A 101 -13.69 12.81 9.15
CA ILE A 101 -15.01 12.42 9.66
C ILE A 101 -14.95 11.02 10.30
N GLY A 102 -14.24 10.06 9.69
CA GLY A 102 -14.08 8.72 10.25
C GLY A 102 -13.51 8.76 11.66
N TRP A 103 -12.39 9.44 11.88
CA TRP A 103 -11.80 9.56 13.22
C TRP A 103 -12.61 10.43 14.18
N VAL A 104 -13.35 11.42 13.70
CA VAL A 104 -14.30 12.18 14.52
C VAL A 104 -15.44 11.29 15.00
N ILE A 105 -15.95 10.39 14.15
CA ILE A 105 -16.98 9.40 14.57
C ILE A 105 -16.37 8.43 15.60
N ASP A 106 -15.13 7.94 15.37
CA ASP A 106 -14.42 7.08 16.32
C ASP A 106 -14.27 7.74 17.71
N ALA A 107 -13.98 9.05 17.74
CA ALA A 107 -13.88 9.81 18.99
C ALA A 107 -15.20 9.85 19.80
N HIS A 108 -16.34 9.74 19.13
CA HIS A 108 -17.67 9.77 19.75
C HIS A 108 -18.37 8.40 19.73
N ALA A 109 -17.66 7.34 19.38
CA ALA A 109 -18.24 6.00 19.28
C ALA A 109 -18.69 5.47 20.65
N THR A 110 -19.99 5.23 20.81
CA THR A 110 -20.61 4.64 22.00
C THR A 110 -21.09 3.21 21.75
N SER A 111 -20.97 2.72 20.54
CA SER A 111 -21.33 1.35 20.12
C SER A 111 -20.44 0.85 19.00
N LEU A 112 -20.36 -0.47 18.82
CA LEU A 112 -19.65 -1.10 17.70
C LEU A 112 -20.16 -0.65 16.34
N ILE A 113 -21.45 -0.33 16.21
CA ILE A 113 -22.02 0.17 14.94
C ILE A 113 -21.39 1.51 14.56
N HIS A 114 -21.21 2.43 15.52
CA HIS A 114 -20.53 3.69 15.26
C HIS A 114 -19.09 3.46 14.79
N LEU A 115 -18.36 2.55 15.45
CA LEU A 115 -17.00 2.18 15.09
C LEU A 115 -16.93 1.58 13.67
N TYR A 116 -17.89 0.74 13.28
CA TYR A 116 -17.92 0.14 11.96
C TYR A 116 -18.27 1.15 10.85
N ILE A 117 -19.20 2.09 11.13
CA ILE A 117 -19.50 3.19 10.19
C ILE A 117 -18.28 4.08 10.04
N ALA A 118 -17.60 4.44 11.13
CA ALA A 118 -16.36 5.21 11.09
C ALA A 118 -15.29 4.51 10.23
N ALA A 119 -15.13 3.19 10.38
CA ALA A 119 -14.20 2.39 9.62
C ALA A 119 -14.48 2.42 8.10
N VAL A 120 -15.76 2.34 7.69
CA VAL A 120 -16.14 2.49 6.27
C VAL A 120 -15.77 3.87 5.77
N VAL A 121 -16.16 4.92 6.49
CA VAL A 121 -15.90 6.32 6.07
C VAL A 121 -14.40 6.61 6.00
N ALA A 122 -13.65 6.18 7.03
CA ALA A 122 -12.18 6.31 7.06
C ALA A 122 -11.51 5.52 5.95
N GLY A 123 -12.01 4.29 5.65
CA GLY A 123 -11.50 3.44 4.56
C GLY A 123 -11.68 4.08 3.19
N VAL A 124 -12.85 4.63 2.90
CA VAL A 124 -13.08 5.45 1.68
C VAL A 124 -12.10 6.62 1.62
N GLY A 125 -11.90 7.30 2.76
CA GLY A 125 -10.96 8.42 2.85
C GLY A 125 -9.53 8.02 2.53
N ALA A 126 -9.04 6.94 3.15
CA ALA A 126 -7.69 6.43 2.97
C ALA A 126 -7.46 5.93 1.54
N GLY A 127 -8.41 5.17 0.99
CA GLY A 127 -8.34 4.66 -0.37
C GLY A 127 -8.28 5.78 -1.42
N CYS A 128 -9.16 6.79 -1.32
CA CYS A 128 -9.15 7.97 -2.19
C CYS A 128 -7.79 8.69 -2.18
N VAL A 129 -7.15 8.84 -1.02
CA VAL A 129 -5.82 9.46 -0.93
C VAL A 129 -4.76 8.52 -1.50
N TYR A 130 -4.73 7.25 -1.09
CA TYR A 130 -3.74 6.26 -1.51
C TYR A 130 -3.76 6.03 -3.02
N GLY A 131 -4.91 5.63 -3.57
CA GLY A 131 -5.06 5.31 -4.99
C GLY A 131 -4.74 6.52 -5.88
N THR A 132 -5.18 7.72 -5.47
CA THR A 132 -4.92 8.96 -6.21
C THR A 132 -3.45 9.34 -6.20
N CYS A 133 -2.77 9.31 -5.05
CA CYS A 133 -1.36 9.70 -4.95
C CYS A 133 -0.46 8.75 -5.74
N VAL A 134 -0.66 7.44 -5.62
CA VAL A 134 0.10 6.44 -6.39
C VAL A 134 -0.18 6.56 -7.89
N GLY A 135 -1.46 6.60 -8.30
CA GLY A 135 -1.85 6.70 -9.69
C GLY A 135 -1.35 7.99 -10.37
N THR A 136 -1.37 9.10 -9.63
CA THR A 136 -0.87 10.39 -10.11
C THR A 136 0.64 10.40 -10.23
N ALA A 137 1.37 9.83 -9.28
CA ALA A 137 2.83 9.70 -9.33
C ALA A 137 3.28 8.92 -10.58
N LEU A 138 2.62 7.80 -10.89
CA LEU A 138 2.90 7.00 -12.09
C LEU A 138 2.70 7.79 -13.39
N LYS A 139 1.70 8.67 -13.44
CA LYS A 139 1.41 9.52 -14.60
C LYS A 139 2.40 10.68 -14.76
N TRP A 140 2.89 11.25 -13.65
CA TRP A 140 3.91 12.31 -13.67
C TRP A 140 5.31 11.81 -14.03
N PHE A 141 5.62 10.53 -13.73
CA PHE A 141 6.95 9.95 -13.90
C PHE A 141 6.92 8.71 -14.81
N PRO A 142 6.54 8.84 -16.09
CA PRO A 142 6.56 7.70 -17.02
C PRO A 142 7.96 7.16 -17.27
N ASP A 143 9.01 7.99 -17.05
CA ASP A 143 10.43 7.63 -17.13
C ASP A 143 10.97 6.90 -15.89
N LYS A 144 10.36 7.12 -14.72
CA LYS A 144 10.82 6.62 -13.41
C LYS A 144 9.66 6.06 -12.58
N ARG A 145 8.77 5.28 -13.20
CA ARG A 145 7.53 4.77 -12.59
C ARG A 145 7.78 4.02 -11.28
N GLY A 146 8.78 3.12 -11.26
CA GLY A 146 9.13 2.35 -10.07
C GLY A 146 9.59 3.23 -8.91
N LEU A 147 10.45 4.23 -9.19
CA LEU A 147 10.91 5.19 -8.18
C LEU A 147 9.73 6.02 -7.63
N ALA A 148 8.88 6.55 -8.51
CA ALA A 148 7.76 7.40 -8.10
C ALA A 148 6.74 6.62 -7.26
N ALA A 149 6.35 5.42 -7.69
CA ALA A 149 5.47 4.55 -6.92
C ALA A 149 6.09 4.12 -5.60
N GLY A 150 7.38 3.74 -5.61
CA GLY A 150 8.11 3.33 -4.42
C GLY A 150 8.21 4.44 -3.37
N LEU A 151 8.55 5.68 -3.78
CA LEU A 151 8.62 6.84 -2.88
C LEU A 151 7.25 7.20 -2.32
N THR A 152 6.19 7.17 -3.16
CA THR A 152 4.82 7.44 -2.71
C THR A 152 4.37 6.37 -1.70
N ALA A 153 4.59 5.11 -2.01
CA ALA A 153 4.28 4.00 -1.11
C ALA A 153 5.13 4.03 0.17
N ALA A 154 6.41 4.45 0.11
CA ALA A 154 7.26 4.66 1.28
C ALA A 154 6.69 5.74 2.21
N GLY A 155 6.09 6.81 1.66
CA GLY A 155 5.37 7.82 2.44
C GLY A 155 4.27 7.20 3.30
N PHE A 156 3.46 6.30 2.74
CA PHE A 156 2.44 5.57 3.50
C PHE A 156 3.07 4.60 4.52
N GLY A 157 4.11 3.85 4.13
CA GLY A 157 4.77 2.90 5.03
C GLY A 157 5.45 3.55 6.22
N ALA A 158 6.12 4.69 6.02
CA ALA A 158 6.85 5.41 7.07
C ALA A 158 6.02 6.50 7.77
N GLY A 159 4.84 6.83 7.26
CA GLY A 159 4.10 8.03 7.68
C GLY A 159 3.78 8.08 9.17
N ALA A 160 3.41 6.95 9.75
CA ALA A 160 3.11 6.87 11.16
C ALA A 160 4.36 6.88 12.08
N ALA A 161 5.57 6.69 11.56
CA ALA A 161 6.79 6.59 12.38
C ALA A 161 6.99 7.80 13.32
N VAL A 162 6.66 8.99 12.83
CA VAL A 162 6.79 10.24 13.61
C VAL A 162 5.56 10.53 14.47
N THR A 163 4.38 10.15 13.99
CA THR A 163 3.09 10.52 14.60
C THR A 163 2.60 9.54 15.66
N VAL A 164 3.04 8.28 15.64
CA VAL A 164 2.73 7.27 16.66
C VAL A 164 3.08 7.74 18.07
N ILE A 165 4.24 8.40 18.23
CA ILE A 165 4.71 8.88 19.55
C ILE A 165 3.77 9.96 20.13
N PRO A 166 3.48 11.08 19.43
CA PRO A 166 2.54 12.07 19.94
C PRO A 166 1.11 11.54 20.10
N ILE A 167 0.66 10.60 19.22
CA ILE A 167 -0.64 9.94 19.40
C ILE A 167 -0.63 9.14 20.70
N SER A 168 0.38 8.30 20.95
CA SER A 168 0.51 7.51 22.17
C SER A 168 0.53 8.40 23.43
N ASN A 169 1.28 9.50 23.41
CA ASN A 169 1.33 10.46 24.51
C ASN A 169 -0.02 11.11 24.77
N MET A 170 -0.75 11.49 23.72
CA MET A 170 -2.09 12.08 23.87
C MET A 170 -3.10 11.07 24.40
N ILE A 171 -3.05 9.82 23.98
CA ILE A 171 -3.90 8.75 24.53
C ILE A 171 -3.64 8.59 26.03
N GLN A 172 -2.39 8.65 26.47
CA GLN A 172 -2.05 8.50 27.90
C GLN A 172 -2.45 9.72 28.75
N SER A 173 -2.34 10.94 28.22
CA SER A 173 -2.60 12.18 28.96
C SER A 173 -4.06 12.62 28.91
N SER A 174 -4.75 12.42 27.80
CA SER A 174 -6.05 13.05 27.53
C SER A 174 -7.12 12.06 27.04
N GLY A 175 -6.79 10.78 26.97
CA GLY A 175 -7.68 9.72 26.47
C GLY A 175 -7.62 9.53 24.97
N TYR A 176 -8.10 8.37 24.51
CA TYR A 176 -8.06 8.01 23.10
C TYR A 176 -9.04 8.83 22.24
N GLU A 177 -10.16 9.29 22.82
CA GLU A 177 -11.14 10.14 22.15
C GLU A 177 -10.51 11.48 21.72
N SER A 178 -9.74 12.09 22.62
CA SER A 178 -9.02 13.34 22.33
C SER A 178 -7.98 13.14 21.22
N ALA A 179 -7.31 11.98 21.23
CA ALA A 179 -6.33 11.65 20.19
C ALA A 179 -7.01 11.45 18.81
N PHE A 180 -8.11 10.72 18.73
CA PHE A 180 -8.90 10.58 17.50
C PHE A 180 -9.39 11.95 16.99
N MET A 181 -9.94 12.77 17.88
CA MET A 181 -10.47 14.10 17.51
C MET A 181 -9.35 15.00 16.95
N PHE A 182 -8.26 15.16 17.72
CA PHE A 182 -7.17 16.06 17.32
C PHE A 182 -6.49 15.61 16.04
N PHE A 183 -6.02 14.35 16.00
CA PHE A 183 -5.28 13.86 14.84
C PHE A 183 -6.19 13.65 13.61
N GLY A 184 -7.46 13.29 13.80
CA GLY A 184 -8.43 13.21 12.72
C GLY A 184 -8.62 14.55 12.01
N ILE A 185 -8.87 15.61 12.76
CA ILE A 185 -9.02 16.97 12.22
C ILE A 185 -7.69 17.47 11.64
N PHE A 186 -6.60 17.34 12.38
CA PHE A 186 -5.27 17.80 11.96
C PHE A 186 -4.85 17.20 10.62
N GLN A 187 -4.86 15.87 10.50
CA GLN A 187 -4.47 15.20 9.25
C GLN A 187 -5.43 15.51 8.10
N GLY A 188 -6.74 15.55 8.37
CA GLY A 188 -7.75 15.90 7.37
C GLY A 188 -7.53 17.29 6.81
N VAL A 189 -7.32 18.29 7.68
CA VAL A 189 -7.05 19.69 7.27
C VAL A 189 -5.73 19.78 6.50
N CYS A 190 -4.67 19.14 6.98
CA CYS A 190 -3.37 19.14 6.28
C CYS A 190 -3.48 18.52 4.88
N ILE A 191 -4.13 17.35 4.75
CA ILE A 191 -4.34 16.71 3.44
C ILE A 191 -5.22 17.59 2.55
N PHE A 192 -6.28 18.19 3.09
CA PHE A 192 -7.17 19.12 2.35
C PHE A 192 -6.38 20.30 1.75
N VAL A 193 -5.57 20.97 2.56
CA VAL A 193 -4.73 22.10 2.11
C VAL A 193 -3.74 21.67 1.03
N LEU A 194 -3.06 20.54 1.23
CA LEU A 194 -2.14 19.99 0.24
C LEU A 194 -2.85 19.56 -1.05
N ALA A 195 -4.06 19.01 -0.95
CA ALA A 195 -4.86 18.61 -2.10
C ALA A 195 -5.22 19.79 -3.01
N LEU A 196 -5.40 21.01 -2.47
CA LEU A 196 -5.63 22.23 -3.27
C LEU A 196 -4.46 22.51 -4.24
N MET A 197 -3.25 22.04 -3.92
CA MET A 197 -2.06 22.20 -4.75
C MET A 197 -1.89 21.08 -5.79
N LEU A 198 -2.67 20.01 -5.73
CA LEU A 198 -2.61 18.91 -6.69
C LEU A 198 -3.15 19.35 -8.06
N VAL A 199 -2.47 18.90 -9.12
CA VAL A 199 -2.80 19.24 -10.50
C VAL A 199 -2.86 17.97 -11.35
N ARG A 200 -3.75 17.97 -12.36
CA ARG A 200 -3.80 16.87 -13.33
C ARG A 200 -2.45 16.67 -14.01
N PRO A 201 -1.93 15.44 -14.06
CA PRO A 201 -0.69 15.13 -14.75
C PRO A 201 -0.80 15.48 -16.24
N LYS A 202 0.18 16.24 -16.73
CA LYS A 202 0.41 16.44 -18.17
C LYS A 202 1.75 15.78 -18.47
N PRO A 203 1.76 14.56 -19.02
CA PRO A 203 3.04 13.89 -19.32
C PRO A 203 3.82 14.76 -20.31
N PRO A 204 5.14 14.92 -20.12
CA PRO A 204 6.00 15.61 -21.06
C PRO A 204 6.01 14.86 -22.42
N ALA A 205 5.93 15.58 -23.51
CA ALA A 205 5.75 15.02 -24.86
C ALA A 205 6.91 14.14 -25.38
N ASN A 206 8.10 14.17 -24.74
CA ASN A 206 9.34 13.59 -25.27
C ASN A 206 10.02 12.59 -24.31
N ILE A 207 9.29 11.87 -23.47
CA ILE A 207 9.90 10.88 -22.57
C ILE A 207 9.89 9.51 -23.20
N VAL A 208 11.10 8.97 -23.47
CA VAL A 208 11.31 7.58 -23.84
C VAL A 208 11.18 6.72 -22.58
N PRO A 209 10.29 5.70 -22.55
CA PRO A 209 10.21 4.78 -21.44
C PRO A 209 11.54 4.09 -21.20
N ALA A 210 11.96 3.93 -19.94
CA ALA A 210 13.20 3.23 -19.60
C ALA A 210 13.16 1.80 -20.17
N LYS A 211 14.27 1.34 -20.79
CA LYS A 211 14.45 -0.04 -21.24
C LYS A 211 14.27 -0.98 -20.05
N ARG A 212 13.31 -1.88 -20.13
CA ARG A 212 12.90 -2.73 -19.03
C ARG A 212 13.45 -4.15 -19.08
N VAL A 213 13.56 -4.71 -17.86
CA VAL A 213 13.61 -6.13 -17.53
C VAL A 213 12.50 -6.90 -18.25
N VAL A 214 12.73 -8.18 -18.53
CA VAL A 214 11.87 -9.10 -19.29
C VAL A 214 10.40 -8.92 -18.93
N SER A 215 9.65 -8.28 -19.84
CA SER A 215 8.20 -8.08 -19.72
C SER A 215 7.51 -8.59 -20.98
N THR A 216 6.26 -9.03 -20.82
CA THR A 216 5.43 -9.42 -21.96
C THR A 216 5.20 -8.24 -22.90
N LYS A 217 5.17 -8.50 -24.21
CA LYS A 217 4.77 -7.50 -25.23
C LYS A 217 3.25 -7.35 -25.35
N ILE A 218 2.48 -8.26 -24.76
CA ILE A 218 1.01 -8.27 -24.82
C ILE A 218 0.45 -7.62 -23.55
N ASP A 219 -0.49 -6.69 -23.72
CA ASP A 219 -1.20 -6.03 -22.63
C ASP A 219 -2.53 -6.74 -22.36
N TYR A 220 -2.65 -7.35 -21.20
CA TYR A 220 -3.85 -8.03 -20.74
C TYR A 220 -4.79 -7.07 -20.01
N THR A 221 -6.06 -7.11 -20.35
CA THR A 221 -7.11 -6.42 -19.58
C THR A 221 -7.29 -7.09 -18.22
N THR A 222 -7.87 -6.37 -17.25
CA THR A 222 -8.15 -6.92 -15.91
C THR A 222 -8.99 -8.20 -15.96
N ALA A 223 -9.98 -8.24 -16.85
CA ALA A 223 -10.82 -9.43 -17.02
C ALA A 223 -10.03 -10.64 -17.56
N GLN A 224 -9.07 -10.42 -18.47
CA GLN A 224 -8.20 -11.49 -18.96
C GLN A 224 -7.22 -11.94 -17.88
N MET A 225 -6.65 -10.99 -17.12
CA MET A 225 -5.77 -11.28 -16.00
C MET A 225 -6.43 -12.16 -14.95
N VAL A 226 -7.63 -11.80 -14.48
CA VAL A 226 -8.38 -12.56 -13.45
C VAL A 226 -8.75 -13.96 -13.91
N ARG A 227 -8.90 -14.19 -15.22
CA ARG A 227 -9.14 -15.53 -15.78
C ARG A 227 -7.88 -16.40 -15.83
N SER A 228 -6.69 -15.83 -15.62
CA SER A 228 -5.44 -16.59 -15.67
C SER A 228 -5.17 -17.28 -14.32
N PRO A 229 -4.68 -18.54 -14.31
CA PRO A 229 -4.29 -19.20 -13.07
C PRO A 229 -3.11 -18.51 -12.39
N LEU A 230 -2.26 -17.82 -13.16
CA LEU A 230 -1.10 -17.09 -12.65
C LEU A 230 -1.52 -15.91 -11.76
N PHE A 231 -2.63 -15.22 -12.08
CA PHE A 231 -3.20 -14.20 -11.21
C PHE A 231 -3.57 -14.76 -9.84
N TRP A 232 -4.25 -15.91 -9.80
CA TRP A 232 -4.70 -16.50 -8.54
C TRP A 232 -3.54 -17.02 -7.67
N VAL A 233 -2.44 -17.47 -8.28
CA VAL A 233 -1.22 -17.80 -7.55
C VAL A 233 -0.63 -16.54 -6.92
N LEU A 234 -0.50 -15.44 -7.67
CA LEU A 234 -0.05 -14.16 -7.13
C LEU A 234 -0.98 -13.64 -6.03
N TYR A 235 -2.29 -13.74 -6.24
CA TYR A 235 -3.30 -13.30 -5.27
C TYR A 235 -3.22 -14.08 -3.96
N ALA A 236 -3.16 -15.41 -4.03
CA ALA A 236 -3.03 -16.27 -2.86
C ALA A 236 -1.73 -16.01 -2.09
N MET A 237 -0.60 -15.88 -2.79
CA MET A 237 0.68 -15.52 -2.18
C MET A 237 0.59 -14.16 -1.48
N PHE A 238 -0.03 -13.18 -2.13
CA PHE A 238 -0.22 -11.85 -1.53
C PHE A 238 -1.07 -11.91 -0.27
N VAL A 239 -2.19 -12.66 -0.27
CA VAL A 239 -3.02 -12.87 0.92
C VAL A 239 -2.19 -13.50 2.05
N CYS A 240 -1.45 -14.57 1.76
CA CYS A 240 -0.64 -15.29 2.75
C CYS A 240 0.38 -14.39 3.45
N VAL A 241 1.14 -13.61 2.68
CA VAL A 241 2.17 -12.72 3.23
C VAL A 241 1.55 -11.48 3.85
N ALA A 242 0.54 -10.89 3.20
CA ALA A 242 -0.14 -9.72 3.75
C ALA A 242 -0.77 -10.00 5.13
N ALA A 243 -1.23 -11.22 5.39
CA ALA A 243 -1.86 -11.59 6.65
C ALA A 243 -0.93 -11.37 7.86
N GLY A 244 0.33 -11.79 7.78
CA GLY A 244 1.30 -11.62 8.86
C GLY A 244 1.45 -10.16 9.28
N GLY A 245 1.76 -9.29 8.34
CA GLY A 245 1.97 -7.88 8.66
C GLY A 245 0.69 -7.10 8.99
N VAL A 246 -0.46 -7.43 8.37
CA VAL A 246 -1.75 -6.79 8.73
C VAL A 246 -2.18 -7.19 10.14
N ILE A 247 -2.00 -8.46 10.52
CA ILE A 247 -2.25 -8.95 11.88
C ILE A 247 -1.28 -8.26 12.86
N ALA A 248 0.01 -8.19 12.56
CA ALA A 248 1.00 -7.50 13.38
C ALA A 248 0.62 -6.02 13.58
N THR A 249 0.26 -5.31 12.50
CA THR A 249 -0.19 -3.91 12.55
C THR A 249 -1.37 -3.71 13.52
N ALA A 250 -2.32 -4.63 13.53
CA ALA A 250 -3.53 -4.52 14.33
C ALA A 250 -3.35 -5.02 15.78
N GLN A 251 -2.46 -6.00 16.00
CA GLN A 251 -2.41 -6.78 17.24
C GLN A 251 -1.21 -6.47 18.15
N PHE A 252 -0.21 -5.71 17.71
CA PHE A 252 0.96 -5.43 18.55
C PHE A 252 0.61 -4.67 19.85
N GLY A 253 -0.44 -3.85 19.86
CA GLY A 253 -0.94 -3.24 21.08
C GLY A 253 -1.47 -4.26 22.08
N PRO A 254 -2.44 -5.11 21.73
CA PRO A 254 -2.90 -6.23 22.54
C PRO A 254 -1.78 -7.17 22.99
N ILE A 255 -0.87 -7.56 22.11
CA ILE A 255 0.28 -8.43 22.43
C ILE A 255 1.20 -7.77 23.47
N ALA A 256 1.58 -6.51 23.25
CA ALA A 256 2.44 -5.77 24.17
C ALA A 256 1.76 -5.58 25.56
N LYS A 257 0.42 -5.45 25.60
CA LYS A 257 -0.32 -5.41 26.86
C LYS A 257 -0.24 -6.74 27.60
N GLU A 258 -0.48 -7.85 26.91
CA GLU A 258 -0.43 -9.19 27.50
C GLU A 258 0.96 -9.54 28.03
N TYR A 259 2.02 -9.15 27.31
CA TYR A 259 3.40 -9.34 27.75
C TYR A 259 3.87 -8.33 28.81
N GLY A 260 3.02 -7.38 29.22
CA GLY A 260 3.35 -6.35 30.21
C GLY A 260 4.23 -5.21 29.67
N PHE A 261 4.42 -5.11 28.37
CA PHE A 261 5.35 -4.16 27.75
C PHE A 261 4.74 -2.83 27.32
N ALA A 262 3.42 -2.72 27.24
CA ALA A 262 2.74 -1.58 26.59
C ALA A 262 3.20 -0.21 27.11
N LYS A 263 3.45 -0.08 28.43
CA LYS A 263 3.90 1.16 29.06
C LYS A 263 5.36 1.10 29.57
N MET A 264 6.06 -0.01 29.34
CA MET A 264 7.43 -0.19 29.82
C MET A 264 8.35 0.86 29.17
N PRO A 265 9.11 1.68 29.92
CA PRO A 265 10.03 2.64 29.35
C PRO A 265 11.24 1.90 28.77
N VAL A 266 11.60 2.25 27.55
CA VAL A 266 12.81 1.76 26.88
C VAL A 266 13.62 2.94 26.39
N THR A 267 14.93 2.91 26.64
CA THR A 267 15.85 3.93 26.16
C THR A 267 16.64 3.38 24.96
N LEU A 268 16.52 4.04 23.82
CA LEU A 268 17.28 3.75 22.62
C LEU A 268 17.88 5.04 22.06
N LEU A 269 19.19 5.05 21.80
CA LEU A 269 19.93 6.21 21.29
C LEU A 269 19.72 7.49 22.12
N GLY A 270 19.57 7.36 23.44
CA GLY A 270 19.34 8.49 24.36
C GLY A 270 17.90 9.00 24.44
N VAL A 271 16.96 8.39 23.71
CA VAL A 271 15.53 8.73 23.77
C VAL A 271 14.80 7.66 24.57
N THR A 272 14.05 8.07 25.60
CA THR A 272 13.22 7.15 26.42
C THR A 272 11.76 7.31 26.07
N LEU A 273 11.13 6.21 25.63
CA LEU A 273 9.72 6.15 25.21
C LEU A 273 9.08 4.86 25.75
N PRO A 274 7.73 4.80 25.81
CA PRO A 274 7.03 3.52 26.00
C PRO A 274 7.43 2.53 24.90
N LEU A 275 7.72 1.28 25.29
CA LEU A 275 8.23 0.24 24.37
C LEU A 275 7.32 0.09 23.12
N LEU A 276 6.01 0.04 23.30
CA LEU A 276 5.08 -0.11 22.18
C LEU A 276 5.21 1.06 21.19
N ALA A 277 5.27 2.31 21.65
CA ALA A 277 5.40 3.46 20.78
C ALA A 277 6.76 3.47 20.04
N MET A 278 7.84 3.09 20.73
CA MET A 278 9.17 2.93 20.13
C MET A 278 9.16 1.84 19.06
N THR A 279 8.61 0.66 19.36
CA THR A 279 8.49 -0.46 18.42
C THR A 279 7.73 -0.03 17.18
N LEU A 280 6.52 0.53 17.31
CA LEU A 280 5.71 0.94 16.17
C LEU A 280 6.39 2.04 15.33
N SER A 281 7.15 2.94 15.95
CA SER A 281 7.93 3.95 15.21
C SER A 281 9.00 3.28 14.34
N ILE A 282 9.77 2.35 14.90
CA ILE A 282 10.80 1.60 14.17
C ILE A 282 10.19 0.73 13.08
N ASP A 283 9.10 0.04 13.39
CA ASP A 283 8.37 -0.82 12.44
C ASP A 283 7.92 -0.03 11.20
N ASN A 284 7.36 1.16 11.40
CA ASN A 284 6.95 2.01 10.30
C ASN A 284 8.15 2.57 9.50
N MET A 285 9.26 2.88 10.14
CA MET A 285 10.49 3.24 9.43
C MET A 285 10.99 2.09 8.55
N CYS A 286 11.03 0.88 9.09
CA CYS A 286 11.41 -0.33 8.35
C CYS A 286 10.47 -0.60 7.17
N ASN A 287 9.15 -0.51 7.40
CA ASN A 287 8.11 -0.67 6.38
C ASN A 287 8.24 0.33 5.23
N GLY A 288 8.53 1.60 5.53
CA GLY A 288 8.75 2.61 4.50
C GLY A 288 10.04 2.40 3.72
N PHE A 289 11.14 2.13 4.43
CA PHE A 289 12.46 1.97 3.83
C PHE A 289 12.57 0.74 2.93
N THR A 290 11.95 -0.36 3.30
CA THR A 290 12.04 -1.62 2.55
C THR A 290 11.45 -1.51 1.13
N ARG A 291 10.43 -0.68 0.92
CA ARG A 291 9.73 -0.57 -0.37
C ARG A 291 10.64 -0.15 -1.53
N PRO A 292 11.38 0.96 -1.46
CA PRO A 292 12.33 1.32 -2.51
C PRO A 292 13.55 0.38 -2.54
N LEU A 293 14.01 -0.12 -1.37
CA LEU A 293 15.16 -1.01 -1.27
C LEU A 293 14.90 -2.33 -2.00
N CYS A 294 13.80 -3.01 -1.67
CA CYS A 294 13.46 -4.29 -2.28
C CYS A 294 13.04 -4.15 -3.74
N GLY A 295 12.43 -3.03 -4.12
CA GLY A 295 12.21 -2.68 -5.52
C GLY A 295 13.53 -2.70 -6.31
N PHE A 296 14.56 -2.03 -5.80
CA PHE A 296 15.89 -2.00 -6.40
C PHE A 296 16.59 -3.37 -6.41
N ILE A 297 16.50 -4.12 -5.31
CA ILE A 297 17.08 -5.48 -5.22
C ILE A 297 16.39 -6.40 -6.24
N SER A 298 15.07 -6.34 -6.33
CA SER A 298 14.28 -7.19 -7.23
C SER A 298 14.56 -6.92 -8.72
N ASP A 299 14.98 -5.71 -9.07
CA ASP A 299 15.44 -5.39 -10.42
C ASP A 299 16.77 -6.06 -10.77
N LYS A 300 17.60 -6.41 -9.78
CA LYS A 300 18.90 -7.06 -9.96
C LYS A 300 18.85 -8.59 -9.90
N ILE A 301 18.17 -9.15 -8.89
CA ILE A 301 18.16 -10.60 -8.65
C ILE A 301 16.89 -11.29 -9.13
N GLY A 302 15.92 -10.51 -9.64
CA GLY A 302 14.62 -10.99 -10.11
C GLY A 302 13.54 -10.95 -9.03
N ARG A 303 12.27 -10.82 -9.49
CA ARG A 303 11.10 -10.66 -8.59
C ARG A 303 10.92 -11.86 -7.67
N GLU A 304 10.92 -13.04 -8.25
CA GLU A 304 10.64 -14.29 -7.54
C GLU A 304 11.75 -14.68 -6.55
N ASN A 305 13.01 -14.38 -6.86
CA ASN A 305 14.11 -14.60 -5.92
C ASN A 305 14.02 -13.64 -4.73
N THR A 306 13.66 -12.39 -4.97
CA THR A 306 13.45 -11.41 -3.90
C THR A 306 12.28 -11.82 -3.01
N MET A 307 11.12 -12.18 -3.60
CA MET A 307 9.97 -12.71 -2.86
C MET A 307 10.37 -13.92 -2.00
N PHE A 308 11.14 -14.86 -2.56
CA PHE A 308 11.60 -16.03 -1.84
C PHE A 308 12.38 -15.67 -0.58
N ILE A 309 13.41 -14.82 -0.72
CA ILE A 309 14.28 -14.42 0.41
C ILE A 309 13.49 -13.67 1.48
N ILE A 310 12.67 -12.71 1.07
CA ILE A 310 12.01 -11.81 2.01
C ILE A 310 10.83 -12.49 2.71
N PHE A 311 10.04 -13.32 2.02
CA PHE A 311 8.93 -14.05 2.65
C PHE A 311 9.43 -15.12 3.61
N LEU A 312 10.56 -15.77 3.33
CA LEU A 312 11.24 -16.60 4.31
C LEU A 312 11.72 -15.77 5.51
N GLY A 313 12.27 -14.57 5.26
CA GLY A 313 12.68 -13.64 6.30
C GLY A 313 11.53 -13.23 7.22
N GLU A 314 10.34 -12.95 6.66
CA GLU A 314 9.13 -12.67 7.45
C GLU A 314 8.74 -13.86 8.32
N GLY A 315 8.73 -15.08 7.74
CA GLY A 315 8.44 -16.29 8.49
C GLY A 315 9.42 -16.51 9.66
N VAL A 316 10.72 -16.31 9.44
CA VAL A 316 11.75 -16.38 10.48
C VAL A 316 11.54 -15.30 11.55
N ALA A 317 11.18 -14.06 11.16
CA ALA A 317 10.92 -13.00 12.11
C ALA A 317 9.70 -13.31 13.02
N LEU A 318 8.64 -13.86 12.44
CA LEU A 318 7.44 -14.29 13.19
C LEU A 318 7.74 -15.46 14.15
N LEU A 319 8.57 -16.42 13.75
CA LEU A 319 9.05 -17.48 14.65
C LEU A 319 9.96 -16.91 15.75
N GLY A 320 10.74 -15.89 15.43
CA GLY A 320 11.53 -15.16 16.41
C GLY A 320 10.66 -14.42 17.45
N LEU A 321 9.55 -13.81 17.03
CA LEU A 321 8.55 -13.23 17.94
C LEU A 321 7.95 -14.28 18.86
N MET A 322 7.61 -15.46 18.33
CA MET A 322 7.08 -16.56 19.13
C MET A 322 8.09 -17.01 20.21
N GLN A 323 9.35 -17.21 19.82
CA GLN A 323 10.35 -17.79 20.71
C GLN A 323 10.96 -16.81 21.69
N PHE A 324 11.19 -15.58 21.26
CA PHE A 324 11.94 -14.58 22.00
C PHE A 324 11.13 -13.32 22.33
N GLY A 325 9.87 -13.22 21.88
CA GLY A 325 9.03 -12.02 22.01
C GLY A 325 8.69 -11.64 23.44
N HIS A 326 8.88 -12.52 24.43
CA HIS A 326 8.75 -12.19 25.87
C HIS A 326 9.89 -11.31 26.39
N ASN A 327 10.99 -11.14 25.64
CA ASN A 327 12.02 -10.17 25.94
C ASN A 327 11.72 -8.85 25.21
N PRO A 328 11.67 -7.70 25.91
CA PRO A 328 11.31 -6.41 25.33
C PRO A 328 12.14 -6.01 24.10
N TYR A 329 13.44 -6.20 24.17
CA TYR A 329 14.35 -5.84 23.06
C TYR A 329 14.23 -6.80 21.88
N MET A 330 14.01 -8.09 22.16
CA MET A 330 13.79 -9.09 21.11
C MET A 330 12.43 -8.88 20.44
N PHE A 331 11.41 -8.49 21.21
CA PHE A 331 10.11 -8.08 20.65
C PHE A 331 10.28 -6.94 19.65
N MET A 332 10.99 -5.86 20.01
CA MET A 332 11.29 -4.76 19.11
C MET A 332 12.06 -5.19 17.87
N LEU A 333 13.09 -6.05 18.05
CA LEU A 333 13.93 -6.51 16.94
C LEU A 333 13.12 -7.34 15.92
N PHE A 334 12.39 -8.35 16.40
CA PHE A 334 11.65 -9.24 15.51
C PHE A 334 10.38 -8.57 14.94
N ALA A 335 9.78 -7.61 15.64
CA ALA A 335 8.73 -6.75 15.10
C ALA A 335 9.28 -5.93 13.93
N ALA A 336 10.39 -5.24 14.11
CA ALA A 336 11.05 -4.46 13.05
C ALA A 336 11.44 -5.33 11.84
N MET A 337 11.96 -6.54 12.08
CA MET A 337 12.26 -7.51 11.01
C MET A 337 11.01 -7.95 10.25
N THR A 338 9.88 -8.17 10.95
CA THR A 338 8.60 -8.50 10.32
C THR A 338 8.17 -7.37 9.38
N PHE A 339 8.19 -6.11 9.82
CA PHE A 339 7.82 -4.96 8.98
C PHE A 339 8.84 -4.68 7.87
N LEU A 340 10.12 -4.95 8.08
CA LEU A 340 11.15 -4.88 7.05
C LEU A 340 10.89 -5.90 5.92
N CYS A 341 10.44 -7.09 6.28
CA CYS A 341 10.15 -8.16 5.32
C CYS A 341 8.73 -8.09 4.73
N TRP A 342 7.82 -7.33 5.35
CA TRP A 342 6.43 -7.21 4.90
C TRP A 342 6.18 -6.02 3.97
N GLY A 343 6.83 -4.87 4.22
CA GLY A 343 6.54 -3.62 3.50
C GLY A 343 6.76 -3.69 2.00
N GLU A 344 7.66 -4.56 1.55
CA GLU A 344 8.05 -4.71 0.16
C GLU A 344 6.95 -5.30 -0.74
N ILE A 345 5.96 -6.04 -0.20
CA ILE A 345 4.85 -6.61 -0.99
C ILE A 345 4.14 -5.53 -1.81
N PHE A 346 4.07 -4.31 -1.29
CA PHE A 346 3.44 -3.15 -1.95
C PHE A 346 4.25 -2.56 -3.10
N SER A 347 5.49 -3.01 -3.29
CA SER A 347 6.34 -2.67 -4.44
C SER A 347 6.54 -3.84 -5.40
N ILE A 348 6.79 -5.04 -4.89
CA ILE A 348 7.12 -6.22 -5.70
C ILE A 348 5.90 -6.81 -6.41
N PHE A 349 4.75 -6.97 -5.73
CA PHE A 349 3.56 -7.52 -6.38
C PHE A 349 3.03 -6.65 -7.53
N PRO A 350 2.88 -5.30 -7.39
CA PRO A 350 2.51 -4.45 -8.52
C PRO A 350 3.51 -4.49 -9.67
N ALA A 351 4.82 -4.52 -9.37
CA ALA A 351 5.86 -4.64 -10.38
C ALA A 351 5.78 -5.98 -11.13
N THR A 352 5.64 -7.10 -10.39
CA THR A 352 5.48 -8.44 -10.97
C THR A 352 4.20 -8.53 -11.82
N CYS A 353 3.11 -7.95 -11.36
CA CYS A 353 1.86 -7.86 -12.10
C CYS A 353 2.04 -7.13 -13.43
N ALA A 354 2.69 -5.94 -13.42
CA ALA A 354 2.97 -5.17 -14.62
C ALA A 354 3.92 -5.88 -15.58
N ASP A 355 4.96 -6.55 -15.06
CA ASP A 355 5.92 -7.32 -15.85
C ASP A 355 5.28 -8.58 -16.49
N THR A 356 4.21 -9.10 -15.88
CA THR A 356 3.55 -10.34 -16.31
C THR A 356 2.37 -10.09 -17.25
N PHE A 357 1.57 -9.05 -16.98
CA PHE A 357 0.31 -8.78 -17.69
C PHE A 357 0.35 -7.52 -18.56
N GLY A 358 1.53 -6.87 -18.70
CA GLY A 358 1.73 -5.70 -19.52
C GLY A 358 1.50 -4.38 -18.80
N SER A 359 1.86 -3.28 -19.49
CA SER A 359 1.92 -1.95 -18.87
C SER A 359 0.70 -1.07 -19.15
N LYS A 360 -0.07 -1.38 -20.18
CA LYS A 360 -1.21 -0.56 -20.61
C LYS A 360 -2.31 -0.47 -19.53
N TYR A 361 -2.62 -1.59 -18.92
CA TYR A 361 -3.65 -1.70 -17.86
C TYR A 361 -3.03 -1.91 -16.47
N ALA A 362 -1.74 -1.60 -16.29
CA ALA A 362 -0.99 -1.93 -15.08
C ALA A 362 -1.62 -1.35 -13.80
N ALA A 363 -2.17 -0.14 -13.84
CA ALA A 363 -2.81 0.46 -12.68
C ALA A 363 -4.07 -0.30 -12.24
N ALA A 364 -4.95 -0.64 -13.19
CA ALA A 364 -6.17 -1.41 -12.90
C ALA A 364 -5.84 -2.84 -12.44
N ASN A 365 -4.86 -3.48 -13.09
CA ASN A 365 -4.42 -4.83 -12.77
C ASN A 365 -3.77 -4.90 -11.37
N ALA A 366 -2.87 -3.97 -11.06
CA ALA A 366 -2.25 -3.87 -9.74
C ALA A 366 -3.28 -3.51 -8.66
N GLY A 367 -4.23 -2.63 -8.94
CA GLY A 367 -5.32 -2.29 -8.02
C GLY A 367 -6.20 -3.51 -7.69
N THR A 368 -6.52 -4.33 -8.71
CA THR A 368 -7.26 -5.58 -8.49
C THR A 368 -6.45 -6.58 -7.66
N LEU A 369 -5.14 -6.71 -7.90
CA LEU A 369 -4.28 -7.56 -7.09
C LEU A 369 -4.16 -7.03 -5.64
N TYR A 370 -4.18 -5.71 -5.44
CA TYR A 370 -4.09 -5.07 -4.13
C TYR A 370 -5.29 -5.41 -3.21
N THR A 371 -6.43 -5.81 -3.77
CA THR A 371 -7.58 -6.28 -2.98
C THR A 371 -7.24 -7.50 -2.11
N ALA A 372 -6.16 -8.22 -2.41
CA ALA A 372 -5.62 -9.30 -1.60
C ALA A 372 -5.28 -8.85 -0.16
N LYS A 373 -4.81 -7.60 0.03
CA LYS A 373 -4.60 -7.01 1.37
C LYS A 373 -5.91 -6.94 2.15
N GLY A 374 -7.01 -6.52 1.51
CA GLY A 374 -8.34 -6.50 2.13
C GLY A 374 -8.81 -7.91 2.52
N THR A 375 -8.60 -8.89 1.64
CA THR A 375 -8.90 -10.29 1.94
C THR A 375 -8.08 -10.80 3.13
N ALA A 376 -6.79 -10.49 3.19
CA ALA A 376 -5.91 -10.84 4.31
C ALA A 376 -6.36 -10.23 5.64
N SER A 377 -6.91 -9.00 5.62
CA SER A 377 -7.36 -8.32 6.84
C SER A 377 -8.56 -9.01 7.52
N MET A 378 -9.31 -9.84 6.78
CA MET A 378 -10.40 -10.65 7.36
C MET A 378 -9.89 -11.66 8.39
N LEU A 379 -8.59 -11.98 8.37
CA LEU A 379 -7.95 -12.84 9.36
C LEU A 379 -7.61 -12.13 10.67
N VAL A 380 -7.69 -10.79 10.74
CA VAL A 380 -7.31 -10.02 11.93
C VAL A 380 -8.23 -10.29 13.13
N PRO A 381 -9.57 -10.26 13.01
CA PRO A 381 -10.45 -10.64 14.12
C PRO A 381 -10.27 -12.12 14.51
N LEU A 382 -10.04 -12.98 13.53
CA LEU A 382 -9.80 -14.41 13.77
C LEU A 382 -8.53 -14.65 14.58
N ALA A 383 -7.47 -13.84 14.34
CA ALA A 383 -6.25 -13.90 15.15
C ALA A 383 -6.52 -13.57 16.64
N SER A 384 -7.39 -12.59 16.92
CA SER A 384 -7.82 -12.29 18.32
C SER A 384 -8.56 -13.47 18.94
N VAL A 385 -9.44 -14.14 18.18
CA VAL A 385 -10.16 -15.34 18.67
C VAL A 385 -9.19 -16.50 18.92
N LEU A 386 -8.26 -16.75 17.99
CA LEU A 386 -7.25 -17.80 18.14
C LEU A 386 -6.36 -17.56 19.37
N ALA A 387 -5.95 -16.30 19.59
CA ALA A 387 -5.16 -15.94 20.77
C ALA A 387 -5.93 -16.17 22.08
N SER A 388 -7.22 -15.85 22.13
CA SER A 388 -8.06 -16.07 23.31
C SER A 388 -8.31 -17.54 23.64
N LEU A 389 -8.30 -18.41 22.64
CA LEU A 389 -8.48 -19.87 22.81
C LEU A 389 -7.16 -20.62 23.11
N GLY A 390 -6.03 -20.03 22.80
CA GLY A 390 -4.71 -20.65 22.96
C GLY A 390 -3.67 -19.65 23.44
N SER A 391 -2.90 -19.12 22.51
CA SER A 391 -1.91 -18.07 22.76
C SER A 391 -1.53 -17.37 21.47
N TRP A 392 -0.85 -16.22 21.56
CA TRP A 392 -0.26 -15.54 20.42
C TRP A 392 0.74 -16.41 19.65
N ASN A 393 1.34 -17.40 20.31
CA ASN A 393 2.25 -18.37 19.66
C ASN A 393 1.58 -19.09 18.48
N THR A 394 0.30 -19.50 18.65
CA THR A 394 -0.47 -20.13 17.55
C THR A 394 -0.62 -19.19 16.36
N VAL A 395 -0.91 -17.92 16.62
CA VAL A 395 -1.04 -16.89 15.56
C VAL A 395 0.29 -16.71 14.83
N PHE A 396 1.40 -16.58 15.57
CA PHE A 396 2.73 -16.43 14.96
C PHE A 396 3.13 -17.64 14.12
N ILE A 397 2.84 -18.86 14.60
CA ILE A 397 3.12 -20.09 13.84
C ILE A 397 2.33 -20.12 12.53
N VAL A 398 1.03 -19.83 12.57
CA VAL A 398 0.19 -19.83 11.37
C VAL A 398 0.69 -18.78 10.36
N CYS A 399 0.96 -17.56 10.81
CA CYS A 399 1.49 -16.51 9.94
C CYS A 399 2.88 -16.87 9.39
N ALA A 400 3.76 -17.48 10.20
CA ALA A 400 5.07 -17.92 9.74
C ALA A 400 4.97 -19.00 8.66
N ILE A 401 4.10 -20.00 8.87
CA ILE A 401 3.89 -21.08 7.89
C ILE A 401 3.36 -20.51 6.57
N THR A 402 2.39 -19.58 6.61
CA THR A 402 1.84 -18.99 5.39
C THR A 402 2.86 -18.13 4.64
N SER A 403 3.70 -17.34 5.34
CA SER A 403 4.77 -16.56 4.72
C SER A 403 5.86 -17.45 4.12
N ILE A 404 6.30 -18.48 4.83
CA ILE A 404 7.28 -19.47 4.32
C ILE A 404 6.71 -20.19 3.09
N ALA A 405 5.46 -20.65 3.16
CA ALA A 405 4.80 -21.33 2.04
C ALA A 405 4.70 -20.41 0.81
N ALA A 406 4.37 -19.13 1.00
CA ALA A 406 4.37 -18.14 -0.08
C ALA A 406 5.78 -17.92 -0.66
N GLY A 407 6.83 -17.90 0.16
CA GLY A 407 8.21 -17.83 -0.29
C GLY A 407 8.61 -19.03 -1.14
N LEU A 408 8.31 -20.25 -0.69
CA LEU A 408 8.54 -21.47 -1.46
C LEU A 408 7.72 -21.48 -2.77
N CYS A 409 6.47 -21.03 -2.70
CA CYS A 409 5.59 -20.86 -3.87
C CYS A 409 6.20 -19.87 -4.89
N ALA A 410 6.81 -18.77 -4.45
CA ALA A 410 7.47 -17.81 -5.33
C ALA A 410 8.56 -18.48 -6.18
N LYS A 411 9.39 -19.31 -5.56
CA LYS A 411 10.54 -19.94 -6.21
C LYS A 411 10.15 -21.14 -7.06
N PHE A 412 9.30 -22.02 -6.53
CA PHE A 412 9.04 -23.34 -7.13
C PHE A 412 7.76 -23.41 -7.96
N VAL A 413 6.83 -22.48 -7.78
CA VAL A 413 5.55 -22.44 -8.51
C VAL A 413 5.47 -21.21 -9.41
N LEU A 414 5.57 -20.01 -8.84
CA LEU A 414 5.41 -18.76 -9.59
C LEU A 414 6.49 -18.59 -10.66
N ALA A 415 7.77 -18.80 -10.32
CA ALA A 415 8.88 -18.60 -11.25
C ALA A 415 8.75 -19.45 -12.52
N PRO A 416 8.53 -20.80 -12.45
CA PRO A 416 8.36 -21.61 -13.66
C PRO A 416 7.06 -21.29 -14.41
N MET A 417 5.95 -20.99 -13.71
CA MET A 417 4.69 -20.63 -14.36
C MET A 417 4.83 -19.31 -15.13
N ARG A 418 5.45 -18.29 -14.53
CA ARG A 418 5.65 -16.98 -15.15
C ARG A 418 6.61 -17.08 -16.34
N LYS A 419 7.68 -17.87 -16.24
CA LYS A 419 8.60 -18.13 -17.35
C LYS A 419 7.85 -18.71 -18.55
N ARG A 420 7.08 -19.77 -18.36
CA ARG A 420 6.27 -20.39 -19.44
C ARG A 420 5.23 -19.42 -20.00
N TRP A 421 4.60 -18.60 -19.15
CA TRP A 421 3.65 -17.59 -19.58
C TRP A 421 4.26 -16.58 -20.52
N ILE A 422 5.45 -16.07 -20.19
CA ILE A 422 6.18 -15.10 -21.02
C ILE A 422 6.65 -15.75 -22.32
N GLU A 423 7.19 -16.97 -22.30
CA GLU A 423 7.63 -17.70 -23.48
C GLU A 423 6.47 -17.94 -24.46
N ASN A 424 5.32 -18.39 -23.96
CA ASN A 424 4.11 -18.58 -24.79
C ASN A 424 3.63 -17.26 -25.42
N THR A 425 3.72 -16.15 -24.67
CA THR A 425 3.34 -14.83 -25.17
C THR A 425 4.25 -14.36 -26.31
N VAL A 426 5.56 -14.60 -26.19
CA VAL A 426 6.54 -14.27 -27.24
C VAL A 426 6.27 -15.09 -28.51
N THR A 427 6.00 -16.39 -28.36
CA THR A 427 5.70 -17.29 -29.50
C THR A 427 4.40 -16.86 -30.22
N GLN A 428 3.35 -16.50 -29.47
CA GLN A 428 2.11 -15.98 -30.06
C GLN A 428 2.30 -14.67 -30.83
N THR A 429 3.12 -13.77 -30.29
CA THR A 429 3.41 -12.50 -30.98
C THR A 429 4.15 -12.74 -32.29
N ALA A 430 5.15 -13.61 -32.30
CA ALA A 430 5.91 -13.95 -33.51
C ALA A 430 5.03 -14.63 -34.59
N ALA A 431 4.12 -15.55 -34.15
CA ALA A 431 3.18 -16.19 -35.08
C ALA A 431 2.17 -15.19 -35.69
N ASN A 432 1.68 -14.23 -34.91
CA ASN A 432 0.81 -13.17 -35.42
C ASN A 432 1.52 -12.22 -36.37
N GLU A 433 2.74 -11.83 -36.09
CA GLU A 433 3.56 -11.00 -37.00
C GLU A 433 3.83 -11.71 -38.34
N GLN A 434 4.10 -13.03 -38.32
CA GLN A 434 4.27 -13.82 -39.54
C GLN A 434 2.97 -13.93 -40.35
N SER A 435 1.82 -14.12 -39.69
CA SER A 435 0.53 -14.18 -40.39
C SER A 435 0.13 -12.86 -41.04
N ILE A 436 0.39 -11.74 -40.37
CA ILE A 436 0.16 -10.39 -40.92
C ILE A 436 1.06 -10.13 -42.13
N ASN A 437 2.35 -10.45 -42.05
CA ASN A 437 3.28 -10.28 -43.14
C ASN A 437 2.93 -11.16 -44.34
N ALA A 438 2.48 -12.39 -44.11
CA ALA A 438 1.99 -13.28 -45.16
C ALA A 438 0.74 -12.71 -45.86
N SER A 439 -0.20 -12.16 -45.11
CA SER A 439 -1.42 -11.55 -45.66
C SER A 439 -1.14 -10.26 -46.43
N LEU A 440 -0.14 -9.47 -46.06
CA LEU A 440 0.28 -8.27 -46.77
C LEU A 440 1.00 -8.63 -48.11
N GLN A 441 1.75 -9.74 -48.15
CA GLN A 441 2.40 -10.20 -49.37
C GLN A 441 1.39 -10.79 -50.39
N THR A 442 0.34 -11.44 -49.90
CA THR A 442 -0.71 -11.98 -50.77
C THR A 442 -1.71 -10.92 -51.27
N GLY A 443 -1.93 -9.83 -50.50
CA GLY A 443 -2.79 -8.71 -50.88
C GLY A 443 -2.15 -7.71 -51.89
N SER A 444 -0.84 -7.78 -52.12
CA SER A 444 -0.15 -6.94 -53.12
C SER A 444 -0.06 -7.53 -54.53
N VAL A 445 -0.71 -8.68 -54.79
CA VAL A 445 -0.69 -9.40 -56.07
C VAL A 445 -2.06 -9.35 -56.76
N GLN A 446 -3.01 -8.58 -56.31
CA GLN A 446 -4.26 -8.22 -56.99
C GLN A 446 -4.25 -6.72 -57.32
#